data_7ba28873450c73c1e2e7faf522499ace
#
_entry.id   7ba28873450c73c1e2e7faf522499ace
#
_cell.length_a   1.000
_cell.length_b   1.000
_cell.length_c   1.000
_cell.angle_alpha   90.00
_cell.angle_beta   90.00
_cell.angle_gamma   90.00
#
_symmetry.space_group_name_H-M   'P 1'
#
loop_
_entity.id
_entity.type
_entity.pdbx_description
1 polymer ?
#
loop_
_entity_poly.entity_id
_entity_poly.type
_entity_poly.pdbx_seq_one_letter_code
_entity_poly.pdbx_strand_id
1 'polypeptide(L)'
;MTELAKRYGGSLYDLAAEEKLTEELLQELQTAVDSIEAEPQYKRLLATPGVPKKERCALLDKAFEGAHPYLVNFLKLLCEENLIGELPGVLRAYRDR
;
A
#
# COMPACT_ATOMS: atom_id res chain seq x y z
N MET A 1 -15.00 -2.80 5.56
CA MET A 1 -13.79 -1.97 5.76
C MET A 1 -13.46 -1.91 7.22
N THR A 2 -12.21 -2.25 7.58
CA THR A 2 -11.77 -2.27 8.97
C THR A 2 -11.38 -0.87 9.45
N GLU A 3 -11.29 -0.72 10.79
CA GLU A 3 -10.82 0.53 11.37
C GLU A 3 -9.37 0.81 10.96
N LEU A 4 -8.54 -0.24 10.83
CA LEU A 4 -7.16 -0.08 10.38
C LEU A 4 -7.12 0.46 8.94
N ALA A 5 -7.94 -0.10 8.05
CA ALA A 5 -7.98 0.38 6.68
C ALA A 5 -8.42 1.84 6.60
N LYS A 6 -9.40 2.23 7.41
CA LYS A 6 -9.86 3.62 7.48
C LYS A 6 -8.75 4.55 7.96
N ARG A 7 -8.04 4.12 9.00
CA ARG A 7 -6.96 4.92 9.59
C ARG A 7 -5.82 5.14 8.61
N TYR A 8 -5.35 4.05 8.00
CA TYR A 8 -4.22 4.14 7.08
C TYR A 8 -4.59 4.84 5.78
N GLY A 9 -5.78 4.54 5.24
CA GLY A 9 -6.26 5.22 4.03
C GLY A 9 -6.47 6.70 4.25
N GLY A 10 -7.03 7.07 5.39
CA GLY A 10 -7.21 8.46 5.78
C GLY A 10 -5.89 9.19 5.96
N SER A 11 -4.91 8.52 6.60
CA SER A 11 -3.59 9.11 6.81
C SER A 11 -2.87 9.36 5.49
N LEU A 12 -2.94 8.40 4.57
CA LEU A 12 -2.32 8.58 3.26
C LEU A 12 -3.00 9.71 2.49
N TYR A 13 -4.34 9.78 2.55
CA TYR A 13 -5.07 10.87 1.92
C TYR A 13 -4.66 12.23 2.49
N ASP A 14 -4.55 12.33 3.80
CA ASP A 14 -4.19 13.60 4.45
C ASP A 14 -2.79 14.05 4.00
N LEU A 15 -1.85 13.13 3.92
CA LEU A 15 -0.52 13.43 3.40
C LEU A 15 -0.59 13.88 1.94
N ALA A 16 -1.35 13.15 1.13
CA ALA A 16 -1.50 13.47 -0.29
C ALA A 16 -2.13 14.85 -0.48
N ALA A 17 -3.15 15.16 0.32
CA ALA A 17 -3.81 16.46 0.25
C ALA A 17 -2.87 17.60 0.63
N GLU A 18 -2.09 17.39 1.68
CA GLU A 18 -1.11 18.37 2.14
C GLU A 18 -0.07 18.66 1.06
N GLU A 19 0.35 17.63 0.34
CA GLU A 19 1.38 17.73 -0.70
C GLU A 19 0.80 17.96 -2.08
N LYS A 20 -0.53 18.11 -2.21
CA LYS A 20 -1.23 18.32 -3.49
C LYS A 20 -1.01 17.17 -4.47
N LEU A 21 -1.06 15.93 -3.96
CA LEU A 21 -0.81 14.72 -4.73
C LEU A 21 -2.00 13.75 -4.69
N THR A 22 -3.21 14.23 -4.36
CA THR A 22 -4.36 13.35 -4.16
C THR A 22 -4.69 12.49 -5.37
N GLU A 23 -4.67 13.08 -6.57
CA GLU A 23 -4.97 12.32 -7.80
C GLU A 23 -3.84 11.39 -8.18
N GLU A 24 -2.61 11.87 -8.09
CA GLU A 24 -1.44 11.05 -8.43
C GLU A 24 -1.33 9.82 -7.55
N LEU A 25 -1.46 10.01 -6.22
CA LEU A 25 -1.37 8.90 -5.30
C LEU A 25 -2.58 7.96 -5.39
N LEU A 26 -3.76 8.49 -5.74
CA LEU A 26 -4.91 7.63 -5.99
C LEU A 26 -4.65 6.67 -7.14
N GLN A 27 -4.12 7.18 -8.25
CA GLN A 27 -3.83 6.34 -9.41
C GLN A 27 -2.77 5.31 -9.10
N GLU A 28 -1.72 5.70 -8.38
CA GLU A 28 -0.66 4.78 -8.01
C GLU A 28 -1.13 3.73 -7.00
N LEU A 29 -1.96 4.14 -6.05
CA LEU A 29 -2.53 3.21 -5.09
C LEU A 29 -3.44 2.19 -5.78
N GLN A 30 -4.25 2.64 -6.74
CA GLN A 30 -5.08 1.75 -7.53
C GLN A 30 -4.23 0.75 -8.30
N THR A 31 -3.17 1.22 -8.95
CA THR A 31 -2.24 0.36 -9.69
C THR A 31 -1.60 -0.66 -8.76
N ALA A 32 -1.19 -0.24 -7.57
CA ALA A 32 -0.58 -1.14 -6.60
C ALA A 32 -1.55 -2.23 -6.17
N VAL A 33 -2.80 -1.88 -5.87
CA VAL A 33 -3.82 -2.86 -5.50
C VAL A 33 -4.04 -3.85 -6.64
N ASP A 34 -4.22 -3.34 -7.86
CA ASP A 34 -4.46 -4.20 -9.01
C ASP A 34 -3.29 -5.14 -9.28
N SER A 35 -2.06 -4.64 -9.19
CA SER A 35 -0.87 -5.44 -9.42
C SER A 35 -0.70 -6.55 -8.39
N ILE A 36 -0.92 -6.24 -7.12
CA ILE A 36 -0.78 -7.21 -6.04
C ILE A 36 -1.89 -8.26 -6.11
N GLU A 37 -3.14 -7.82 -6.36
CA GLU A 37 -4.27 -8.76 -6.46
C GLU A 37 -4.16 -9.66 -7.68
N ALA A 38 -3.51 -9.21 -8.75
CA ALA A 38 -3.33 -10.00 -9.96
C ALA A 38 -2.28 -11.11 -9.79
N GLU A 39 -1.47 -11.05 -8.74
CA GLU A 39 -0.38 -12.01 -8.50
C GLU A 39 -0.56 -12.67 -7.13
N PRO A 40 -1.39 -13.73 -7.03
CA PRO A 40 -1.68 -14.34 -5.72
C PRO A 40 -0.45 -14.83 -4.97
N GLN A 41 0.57 -15.34 -5.70
CA GLN A 41 1.79 -15.82 -5.06
C GLN A 41 2.57 -14.67 -4.43
N TYR A 42 2.64 -13.54 -5.14
CA TYR A 42 3.31 -12.34 -4.64
C TYR A 42 2.58 -11.78 -3.41
N LYS A 43 1.26 -11.70 -3.50
CA LYS A 43 0.42 -11.27 -2.38
C LYS A 43 0.65 -12.15 -1.14
N ARG A 44 0.68 -13.45 -1.34
CA ARG A 44 0.90 -14.41 -0.26
C ARG A 44 2.28 -14.22 0.36
N LEU A 45 3.29 -14.01 -0.48
CA LEU A 45 4.66 -13.79 -0.02
C LEU A 45 4.74 -12.56 0.89
N LEU A 46 4.09 -11.46 0.48
CA LEU A 46 4.07 -10.23 1.26
C LEU A 46 3.35 -10.40 2.60
N ALA A 47 2.39 -11.33 2.67
CA ALA A 47 1.58 -11.55 3.87
C ALA A 47 2.11 -12.66 4.78
N THR A 48 3.18 -13.35 4.38
CA THR A 48 3.69 -14.50 5.13
C THR A 48 4.65 -14.06 6.22
N PRO A 49 4.32 -14.29 7.51
CA PRO A 49 5.21 -13.87 8.61
C PRO A 49 6.58 -14.52 8.57
N GLY A 50 6.71 -15.72 7.97
CA GLY A 50 7.98 -16.41 7.86
C GLY A 50 8.99 -15.75 6.93
N VAL A 51 8.54 -14.87 6.04
CA VAL A 51 9.45 -14.11 5.18
C VAL A 51 9.92 -12.89 5.97
N PRO A 52 11.24 -12.67 6.12
CA PRO A 52 11.73 -11.52 6.86
C PRO A 52 11.19 -10.20 6.32
N LYS A 53 10.88 -9.28 7.22
CA LYS A 53 10.34 -7.96 6.83
C LYS A 53 11.23 -7.25 5.83
N LYS A 54 12.54 -7.34 6.02
CA LYS A 54 13.52 -6.71 5.14
C LYS A 54 13.39 -7.23 3.71
N GLU A 55 13.19 -8.55 3.56
CA GLU A 55 13.02 -9.15 2.24
C GLU A 55 11.70 -8.73 1.60
N ARG A 56 10.62 -8.67 2.38
CA ARG A 56 9.32 -8.21 1.87
C ARG A 56 9.39 -6.77 1.39
N CYS A 57 10.05 -5.91 2.17
CA CYS A 57 10.23 -4.52 1.78
C CYS A 57 11.08 -4.38 0.52
N ALA A 58 12.11 -5.22 0.38
CA ALA A 58 12.94 -5.21 -0.82
C ALA A 58 12.14 -5.62 -2.07
N LEU A 59 11.21 -6.56 -1.91
CA LEU A 59 10.33 -6.96 -3.01
C LEU A 59 9.45 -5.79 -3.45
N LEU A 60 8.95 -5.01 -2.50
CA LEU A 60 8.14 -3.84 -2.81
C LEU A 60 8.97 -2.75 -3.51
N ASP A 61 10.18 -2.50 -3.03
CA ASP A 61 11.08 -1.53 -3.67
C ASP A 61 11.31 -1.89 -5.13
N LYS A 62 11.53 -3.16 -5.40
CA LYS A 62 11.79 -3.63 -6.76
C LYS A 62 10.54 -3.56 -7.64
N ALA A 63 9.40 -4.02 -7.12
CA ALA A 63 8.16 -4.09 -7.89
C ALA A 63 7.61 -2.71 -8.23
N PHE A 64 7.86 -1.72 -7.38
CA PHE A 64 7.31 -0.39 -7.55
C PHE A 64 8.39 0.68 -7.80
N GLU A 65 9.46 0.29 -8.51
CA GLU A 65 10.45 1.24 -8.99
C GLU A 65 9.76 2.29 -9.86
N GLY A 66 10.09 3.55 -9.64
CA GLY A 66 9.48 4.64 -10.39
C GLY A 66 8.19 5.18 -9.82
N ALA A 67 7.59 4.48 -8.85
CA ALA A 67 6.41 4.99 -8.15
C ALA A 67 6.84 6.09 -7.17
N HIS A 68 5.87 6.92 -6.78
CA HIS A 68 6.16 8.00 -5.84
C HIS A 68 6.68 7.43 -4.51
N PRO A 69 7.73 8.02 -3.93
CA PRO A 69 8.29 7.51 -2.67
C PRO A 69 7.27 7.40 -1.53
N TYR A 70 6.31 8.31 -1.47
CA TYR A 70 5.27 8.25 -0.44
C TYR A 70 4.47 6.95 -0.55
N LEU A 71 4.13 6.54 -1.77
CA LEU A 71 3.40 5.30 -1.96
C LEU A 71 4.25 4.09 -1.59
N VAL A 72 5.48 4.03 -2.09
CA VAL A 72 6.36 2.90 -1.82
C VAL A 72 6.59 2.74 -0.32
N ASN A 73 6.89 3.84 0.36
CA ASN A 73 7.10 3.82 1.81
C ASN A 73 5.84 3.40 2.55
N PHE A 74 4.67 3.81 2.07
CA PHE A 74 3.40 3.42 2.66
C PHE A 74 3.17 1.91 2.54
N LEU A 75 3.43 1.34 1.36
CA LEU A 75 3.31 -0.10 1.14
C LEU A 75 4.26 -0.86 2.06
N LYS A 76 5.49 -0.37 2.20
CA LYS A 76 6.49 -0.99 3.08
C LYS A 76 6.03 -0.93 4.54
N LEU A 77 5.44 0.19 4.95
CA LEU A 77 4.90 0.31 6.31
C LEU A 77 3.80 -0.73 6.57
N LEU A 78 2.86 -0.88 5.63
CA LEU A 78 1.83 -1.90 5.76
C LEU A 78 2.42 -3.30 5.86
N CYS A 79 3.46 -3.57 5.08
CA CYS A 79 4.13 -4.86 5.11
C CYS A 79 4.81 -5.10 6.46
N GLU A 80 5.51 -4.09 6.98
CA GLU A 80 6.20 -4.18 8.27
C GLU A 80 5.24 -4.43 9.42
N GLU A 81 4.02 -3.86 9.34
CA GLU A 81 2.99 -4.03 10.36
C GLU A 81 2.11 -5.25 10.10
N ASN A 82 2.42 -6.06 9.09
CA ASN A 82 1.63 -7.22 8.67
C ASN A 82 0.20 -6.83 8.29
N LEU A 83 0.04 -5.68 7.64
CA LEU A 83 -1.26 -5.13 7.25
C LEU A 83 -1.46 -5.05 5.74
N ILE A 84 -0.61 -5.72 4.96
CA ILE A 84 -0.73 -5.64 3.50
C ILE A 84 -2.08 -6.16 3.00
N GLY A 85 -2.70 -7.08 3.73
CA GLY A 85 -4.03 -7.58 3.41
C GLY A 85 -5.13 -6.52 3.52
N GLU A 86 -4.86 -5.42 4.21
CA GLU A 86 -5.81 -4.32 4.35
C GLU A 86 -5.78 -3.38 3.13
N LEU A 87 -4.87 -3.59 2.19
CA LEU A 87 -4.66 -2.65 1.09
C LEU A 87 -5.91 -2.35 0.26
N PRO A 88 -6.76 -3.33 -0.11
CA PRO A 88 -8.00 -3.00 -0.82
C PRO A 88 -8.91 -2.07 -0.03
N GLY A 89 -9.01 -2.31 1.28
CA GLY A 89 -9.80 -1.44 2.16
C GLY A 89 -9.19 -0.06 2.32
N VAL A 90 -7.86 0.02 2.33
CA VAL A 90 -7.13 1.29 2.36
C VAL A 90 -7.45 2.12 1.11
N LEU A 91 -7.47 1.48 -0.05
CA LEU A 91 -7.85 2.16 -1.30
C LEU A 91 -9.26 2.71 -1.21
N ARG A 92 -10.20 1.90 -0.71
CA ARG A 92 -11.58 2.33 -0.55
C ARG A 92 -11.68 3.52 0.40
N ALA A 93 -10.99 3.47 1.54
CA ALA A 93 -10.99 4.56 2.50
C ALA A 93 -10.39 5.84 1.91
N TYR A 94 -9.34 5.71 1.12
CA TYR A 94 -8.73 6.84 0.42
C TYR A 94 -9.73 7.47 -0.54
N ARG A 95 -10.44 6.65 -1.33
CA ARG A 95 -11.43 7.14 -2.29
C ARG A 95 -12.60 7.85 -1.62
N ASP A 96 -12.99 7.39 -0.44
CA ASP A 96 -14.16 7.94 0.27
C ASP A 96 -13.86 9.29 0.93
N ARG A 97 -12.63 9.74 0.90
CA ARG A 97 -12.25 11.05 1.42
C ARG A 97 -12.42 12.12 0.32
#